data_736371a4cfc912578fb78fb61da42f73
#
_entry.id   736371a4cfc912578fb78fb61da42f73
#
_cell.length_a   1.000
_cell.length_b   1.000
_cell.length_c   1.000
_cell.angle_alpha   90.00
_cell.angle_beta   90.00
_cell.angle_gamma   90.00
#
_symmetry.space_group_name_H-M   'P 1'
#
loop_
_entity.id
_entity.type
_entity.pdbx_description
1 polymer ?
#
loop_
_entity_poly.entity_id
_entity_poly.type
_entity_poly.pdbx_seq_one_letter_code
_entity_poly.pdbx_strand_id
1 'polypeptide(L)'
;MRHSLRVVPLLLMSALVCPQLAYAQIDLSGEWGTTFFEDILHRGATLVPGDNTGVPLSEAGWRKAESWDEAVVGTHARQCIPHPVQYAVRGPGNIRMVKVVDEPTGRLVAYSLQGSYVDHFRTIWLDGRPHPSDLAPHSYTGFSTGAWVRNTLVVKTTHMKMGYLDRNGMPSSELGTMTEHFIRHGDHLTVVTFIHDPVFLDGPFVRSTDFVLNSAGNAGAWGSCGPDQIVDELVDRPAGYVPHHLPGTVDPGRETFLKTRNVPLEAAHGGSNTLLPEYSLRLKEPSGNPGRAMNGGGPACGGNRCVAPPKTDGSDVRVTKAQGRVYLISGAGGNIAAQVGDDGVVLVNAGSGKVTEKVLAAVRELTDKPIRFVLDTAADAENIGGNESLAKAGSSGGRGQVAGAAIIAHEGVLRALSGAKGKSVPLAAVSAGSWPTITFAGELKDVQTNGEAIQMFHQPAAHGAGDALVLFRGSDVVVTGNIVDFTRYPVIDTAQGGTFTGLLTAVNRIIDITVPHDWQEGGTLVIAAQGHVGDEADVVEYRDMLTIVRDRIQDLIKKGMTLEQVQAARPTFEYDGLYGATTGPWTTTMFVEAAYNDLRRAGVSGPRVR
;
A
#
# COMPACT_ATOMS: atom_id res chain seq x y z
N MET A 1 -20.21 19.73 -92.48
CA MET A 1 -20.20 20.12 -91.08
C MET A 1 -20.30 18.83 -90.25
N ARG A 2 -19.20 18.40 -89.66
CA ARG A 2 -19.15 17.15 -88.88
C ARG A 2 -19.01 17.55 -87.41
N HIS A 3 -20.04 17.21 -86.61
CA HIS A 3 -19.99 17.34 -85.16
C HIS A 3 -19.37 16.06 -84.56
N SER A 4 -18.22 16.24 -83.91
CA SER A 4 -17.60 15.17 -83.13
C SER A 4 -18.12 15.19 -81.71
N LEU A 5 -18.90 14.18 -81.30
CA LEU A 5 -19.22 13.92 -79.89
C LEU A 5 -17.96 13.39 -79.14
N ARG A 6 -17.56 14.11 -78.12
CA ARG A 6 -16.55 13.62 -77.16
C ARG A 6 -17.28 12.87 -76.07
N VAL A 7 -17.07 11.58 -75.96
CA VAL A 7 -17.52 10.72 -74.86
C VAL A 7 -16.45 10.82 -73.78
N VAL A 8 -16.88 11.31 -72.58
CA VAL A 8 -16.06 11.31 -71.36
C VAL A 8 -16.36 10.02 -70.61
N PRO A 9 -15.34 9.16 -70.33
CA PRO A 9 -15.58 7.98 -69.49
C PRO A 9 -15.67 8.37 -68.00
N LEU A 10 -16.83 8.11 -67.38
CA LEU A 10 -17.04 8.17 -65.96
C LEU A 10 -16.33 6.98 -65.32
N LEU A 11 -15.22 7.23 -64.64
CA LEU A 11 -14.56 6.25 -63.79
C LEU A 11 -15.40 6.13 -62.51
N LEU A 12 -16.17 5.04 -62.37
CA LEU A 12 -16.75 4.59 -61.11
C LEU A 12 -15.62 4.10 -60.19
N MET A 13 -15.24 4.94 -59.26
CA MET A 13 -14.41 4.54 -58.12
C MET A 13 -15.26 3.78 -57.11
N SER A 14 -15.38 2.44 -57.29
CA SER A 14 -15.97 1.56 -56.28
C SER A 14 -15.02 1.51 -55.10
N ALA A 15 -15.33 2.31 -54.04
CA ALA A 15 -14.71 2.15 -52.74
C ALA A 15 -15.05 0.73 -52.22
N LEU A 16 -14.08 -0.16 -52.23
CA LEU A 16 -14.13 -1.41 -51.47
C LEU A 16 -14.21 -1.04 -49.99
N VAL A 17 -15.41 -0.88 -49.50
CA VAL A 17 -15.68 -0.96 -48.07
C VAL A 17 -15.42 -2.41 -47.70
N CYS A 18 -14.19 -2.73 -47.24
CA CYS A 18 -13.95 -3.96 -46.52
C CYS A 18 -14.94 -4.00 -45.32
N PRO A 19 -15.88 -4.95 -45.29
CA PRO A 19 -16.66 -5.11 -44.08
C PRO A 19 -15.65 -5.46 -42.99
N GLN A 20 -15.41 -4.53 -42.07
CA GLN A 20 -14.80 -4.91 -40.81
C GLN A 20 -15.72 -5.99 -40.25
N LEU A 21 -15.23 -7.23 -40.21
CA LEU A 21 -15.88 -8.31 -39.50
C LEU A 21 -16.07 -7.81 -38.07
N ALA A 22 -17.26 -7.30 -37.78
CA ALA A 22 -17.67 -7.03 -36.41
C ALA A 22 -17.71 -8.40 -35.74
N TYR A 23 -16.62 -8.78 -35.09
CA TYR A 23 -16.66 -9.89 -34.15
C TYR A 23 -17.68 -9.52 -33.10
N ALA A 24 -18.79 -10.25 -33.06
CA ALA A 24 -19.73 -10.10 -31.96
C ALA A 24 -18.96 -10.37 -30.67
N GLN A 25 -18.81 -9.34 -29.85
CA GLN A 25 -18.15 -9.49 -28.56
C GLN A 25 -18.91 -10.55 -27.78
N ILE A 26 -18.19 -11.54 -27.25
CA ILE A 26 -18.79 -12.56 -26.40
C ILE A 26 -19.34 -11.87 -25.16
N ASP A 27 -20.59 -12.15 -24.85
CA ASP A 27 -21.26 -11.64 -23.66
C ASP A 27 -20.79 -12.40 -22.43
N LEU A 28 -20.18 -11.72 -21.47
CA LEU A 28 -19.76 -12.30 -20.19
C LEU A 28 -20.76 -12.00 -19.07
N SER A 29 -21.84 -11.25 -19.34
CA SER A 29 -22.84 -10.96 -18.32
C SER A 29 -23.58 -12.23 -17.88
N GLY A 30 -23.92 -12.26 -16.60
CA GLY A 30 -24.65 -13.37 -16.00
C GLY A 30 -24.16 -13.73 -14.61
N GLU A 31 -24.79 -14.73 -14.05
CA GLU A 31 -24.40 -15.37 -12.80
C GLU A 31 -23.60 -16.63 -13.12
N TRP A 32 -22.43 -16.76 -12.55
CA TRP A 32 -21.50 -17.83 -12.82
C TRP A 32 -21.22 -18.60 -11.53
N GLY A 33 -21.63 -19.88 -11.49
CA GLY A 33 -21.36 -20.79 -10.39
C GLY A 33 -19.99 -21.42 -10.53
N THR A 34 -19.16 -21.38 -9.47
CA THR A 34 -17.84 -22.01 -9.46
C THR A 34 -17.97 -23.53 -9.59
N THR A 35 -17.17 -24.14 -10.44
CA THR A 35 -16.97 -25.58 -10.46
C THR A 35 -15.73 -25.93 -9.65
N PHE A 36 -15.91 -26.78 -8.63
CA PHE A 36 -14.81 -27.25 -7.79
C PHE A 36 -14.25 -28.54 -8.36
N PHE A 37 -12.97 -28.51 -8.68
CA PHE A 37 -12.23 -29.69 -9.14
C PHE A 37 -11.25 -30.19 -8.07
N GLU A 38 -10.21 -30.85 -8.50
CA GLU A 38 -9.14 -31.43 -7.69
C GLU A 38 -8.40 -30.42 -6.81
N ASP A 39 -8.42 -29.14 -7.14
CA ASP A 39 -7.79 -28.07 -6.37
C ASP A 39 -8.68 -27.46 -5.28
N ILE A 40 -9.83 -28.07 -4.98
CA ILE A 40 -10.74 -27.63 -3.92
C ILE A 40 -10.04 -27.49 -2.56
N LEU A 41 -9.03 -28.32 -2.29
CA LEU A 41 -8.23 -28.24 -1.06
C LEU A 41 -7.45 -26.94 -0.94
N HIS A 42 -7.14 -26.28 -2.06
CA HIS A 42 -6.47 -24.99 -2.12
C HIS A 42 -7.42 -23.80 -2.19
N ARG A 43 -8.73 -24.07 -2.27
CA ARG A 43 -9.79 -23.05 -2.37
C ARG A 43 -10.64 -22.94 -1.11
N GLY A 44 -10.56 -23.92 -0.21
CA GLY A 44 -11.35 -23.95 1.01
C GLY A 44 -10.93 -22.94 2.07
N ALA A 45 -11.78 -22.77 3.07
CA ALA A 45 -11.55 -21.86 4.20
C ALA A 45 -10.47 -22.37 5.20
N THR A 46 -9.99 -23.58 5.02
CA THR A 46 -9.05 -24.26 5.92
C THR A 46 -7.70 -24.51 5.25
N LEU A 47 -7.10 -23.46 4.73
CA LEU A 47 -5.74 -23.60 4.24
C LEU A 47 -4.79 -23.64 5.41
N VAL A 48 -4.06 -24.72 5.50
CA VAL A 48 -3.19 -24.98 6.62
C VAL A 48 -1.96 -24.08 6.52
N PRO A 49 -1.59 -23.36 7.57
CA PRO A 49 -0.35 -22.60 7.60
C PRO A 49 0.85 -23.47 7.17
N GLY A 50 1.68 -22.94 6.29
CA GLY A 50 2.85 -23.64 5.77
C GLY A 50 2.63 -24.52 4.53
N ASP A 51 1.41 -24.62 3.98
CA ASP A 51 1.18 -25.26 2.67
C ASP A 51 1.44 -24.26 1.53
N ASN A 52 2.69 -24.00 1.26
CA ASN A 52 3.12 -23.10 0.18
C ASN A 52 3.61 -23.86 -1.06
N THR A 53 3.41 -25.18 -1.10
CA THR A 53 3.83 -26.03 -2.22
C THR A 53 3.18 -25.62 -3.52
N GLY A 54 3.97 -25.49 -4.59
CA GLY A 54 3.48 -25.07 -5.91
C GLY A 54 3.26 -23.57 -6.05
N VAL A 55 3.69 -22.76 -5.10
CA VAL A 55 3.69 -21.30 -5.20
C VAL A 55 5.13 -20.82 -5.36
N PRO A 56 5.44 -19.99 -6.37
CA PRO A 56 6.80 -19.50 -6.62
C PRO A 56 7.20 -18.39 -5.63
N LEU A 57 7.12 -18.65 -4.32
CA LEU A 57 7.51 -17.69 -3.30
C LEU A 57 9.01 -17.39 -3.36
N SER A 58 9.36 -16.11 -3.26
CA SER A 58 10.71 -15.65 -2.96
C SER A 58 11.09 -15.92 -1.50
N GLU A 59 12.37 -15.72 -1.12
CA GLU A 59 12.76 -15.79 0.29
C GLU A 59 11.97 -14.81 1.15
N ALA A 60 11.71 -13.60 0.66
CA ALA A 60 10.87 -12.63 1.37
C ALA A 60 9.41 -13.13 1.52
N GLY A 61 8.88 -13.75 0.47
CA GLY A 61 7.52 -14.30 0.47
C GLY A 61 7.31 -15.38 1.53
N TRP A 62 8.20 -16.40 1.57
CA TRP A 62 8.01 -17.46 2.56
C TRP A 62 8.32 -17.02 3.99
N ARG A 63 9.24 -16.08 4.22
CA ARG A 63 9.49 -15.51 5.56
C ARG A 63 8.29 -14.71 6.05
N LYS A 64 7.64 -13.95 5.17
CA LYS A 64 6.39 -13.24 5.49
C LYS A 64 5.29 -14.24 5.84
N ALA A 65 5.14 -15.32 5.06
CA ALA A 65 4.18 -16.39 5.35
C ALA A 65 4.46 -17.11 6.67
N GLU A 66 5.73 -17.29 7.05
CA GLU A 66 6.10 -17.90 8.35
C GLU A 66 5.71 -17.04 9.55
N SER A 67 5.67 -15.72 9.38
CA SER A 67 5.26 -14.82 10.46
C SER A 67 3.73 -14.70 10.60
N TRP A 68 2.98 -15.25 9.67
CA TRP A 68 1.53 -15.16 9.67
C TRP A 68 0.90 -15.92 10.84
N ASP A 69 0.02 -15.23 11.57
CA ASP A 69 -0.91 -15.78 12.54
C ASP A 69 -2.32 -15.38 12.09
N GLU A 70 -3.20 -16.37 11.87
CA GLU A 70 -4.54 -16.09 11.33
C GLU A 70 -5.39 -15.21 12.26
N ALA A 71 -5.07 -15.15 13.56
CA ALA A 71 -5.72 -14.26 14.50
C ALA A 71 -5.58 -12.78 14.12
N VAL A 72 -4.62 -12.42 13.25
CA VAL A 72 -4.45 -11.05 12.76
C VAL A 72 -5.68 -10.51 12.06
N VAL A 73 -6.45 -11.35 11.37
CA VAL A 73 -7.69 -10.94 10.67
C VAL A 73 -8.83 -10.59 11.63
N GLY A 74 -8.77 -11.07 12.88
CA GLY A 74 -9.71 -10.74 13.95
C GLY A 74 -9.34 -9.49 14.74
N THR A 75 -8.24 -8.82 14.45
CA THR A 75 -7.87 -7.57 15.11
C THR A 75 -8.84 -6.45 14.73
N HIS A 76 -9.08 -5.51 15.64
CA HIS A 76 -10.01 -4.40 15.41
C HIS A 76 -9.69 -3.61 14.13
N ALA A 77 -8.42 -3.37 13.87
CA ALA A 77 -7.97 -2.63 12.69
C ALA A 77 -8.12 -3.41 11.36
N ARG A 78 -8.41 -4.72 11.41
CA ARG A 78 -8.62 -5.58 10.23
C ARG A 78 -10.02 -6.18 10.16
N GLN A 79 -10.86 -5.84 11.11
CA GLN A 79 -12.23 -6.31 11.14
C GLN A 79 -13.00 -5.74 9.94
N CYS A 80 -13.75 -6.58 9.24
CA CYS A 80 -14.54 -6.22 8.08
C CYS A 80 -13.75 -5.79 6.83
N ILE A 81 -12.44 -6.00 6.80
CA ILE A 81 -11.66 -5.76 5.59
C ILE A 81 -12.00 -6.85 4.55
N PRO A 82 -12.32 -6.48 3.31
CA PRO A 82 -12.61 -7.44 2.25
C PRO A 82 -11.36 -8.22 1.86
N HIS A 83 -11.58 -9.40 1.29
CA HIS A 83 -10.47 -10.14 0.69
C HIS A 83 -9.86 -9.37 -0.48
N PRO A 84 -8.53 -9.36 -0.62
CA PRO A 84 -7.89 -8.71 -1.75
C PRO A 84 -8.25 -9.42 -3.06
N VAL A 85 -8.29 -8.69 -4.16
CA VAL A 85 -8.68 -9.23 -5.46
C VAL A 85 -7.78 -10.38 -5.92
N GLN A 86 -6.53 -10.41 -5.51
CA GLN A 86 -5.59 -11.49 -5.78
C GLN A 86 -6.05 -12.83 -5.20
N TYR A 87 -6.71 -12.81 -4.05
CA TYR A 87 -7.33 -14.00 -3.46
C TYR A 87 -8.74 -14.25 -4.00
N ALA A 88 -9.53 -13.20 -4.15
CA ALA A 88 -10.96 -13.30 -4.43
C ALA A 88 -11.28 -13.99 -5.75
N VAL A 89 -10.43 -13.81 -6.77
CA VAL A 89 -10.62 -14.44 -8.09
C VAL A 89 -10.49 -15.96 -8.04
N ARG A 90 -9.71 -16.47 -7.10
CA ARG A 90 -9.53 -17.93 -6.92
C ARG A 90 -10.37 -18.50 -5.77
N GLY A 91 -11.12 -17.67 -5.08
CA GLY A 91 -11.98 -18.08 -3.99
C GLY A 91 -13.10 -19.03 -4.45
N PRO A 92 -13.66 -19.84 -3.54
CA PRO A 92 -14.71 -20.80 -3.86
C PRO A 92 -16.08 -20.16 -4.09
N GLY A 93 -16.12 -18.91 -4.51
CA GLY A 93 -17.35 -18.14 -4.63
C GLY A 93 -17.88 -18.02 -6.05
N ASN A 94 -19.20 -17.91 -6.15
CA ASN A 94 -19.85 -17.55 -7.40
C ASN A 94 -19.53 -16.09 -7.76
N ILE A 95 -19.57 -15.77 -9.05
CA ILE A 95 -19.40 -14.40 -9.54
C ILE A 95 -20.61 -13.96 -10.34
N ARG A 96 -20.93 -12.69 -10.25
CA ARG A 96 -21.91 -12.00 -11.09
C ARG A 96 -21.18 -10.95 -11.94
N MET A 97 -21.44 -10.97 -13.24
CA MET A 97 -20.93 -9.94 -14.16
C MET A 97 -22.11 -9.18 -14.76
N VAL A 98 -22.12 -7.86 -14.59
CA VAL A 98 -23.17 -6.97 -15.10
C VAL A 98 -22.55 -5.97 -16.07
N LYS A 99 -23.23 -5.75 -17.20
CA LYS A 99 -22.84 -4.74 -18.17
C LYS A 99 -23.08 -3.33 -17.62
N VAL A 100 -22.09 -2.48 -17.76
CA VAL A 100 -22.23 -1.03 -17.58
C VAL A 100 -22.20 -0.39 -18.97
N VAL A 101 -23.28 0.25 -19.34
CA VAL A 101 -23.45 0.88 -20.66
C VAL A 101 -23.51 2.40 -20.53
N ASP A 102 -22.93 3.08 -21.49
CA ASP A 102 -23.12 4.52 -21.67
C ASP A 102 -24.52 4.75 -22.22
N GLU A 103 -25.41 5.33 -21.42
CA GLU A 103 -26.82 5.50 -21.75
C GLU A 103 -27.06 6.22 -23.11
N PRO A 104 -26.36 7.32 -23.45
CA PRO A 104 -26.57 8.01 -24.70
C PRO A 104 -26.24 7.19 -25.94
N THR A 105 -25.21 6.35 -25.87
CA THR A 105 -24.71 5.60 -27.03
C THR A 105 -25.07 4.12 -27.03
N GLY A 106 -25.53 3.58 -25.89
CA GLY A 106 -25.75 2.13 -25.69
C GLY A 106 -24.44 1.32 -25.73
N ARG A 107 -23.27 1.97 -25.72
CA ARG A 107 -21.97 1.30 -25.81
C ARG A 107 -21.61 0.67 -24.47
N LEU A 108 -21.14 -0.58 -24.48
CA LEU A 108 -20.55 -1.24 -23.32
C LEU A 108 -19.26 -0.50 -22.92
N VAL A 109 -19.21 0.05 -21.73
CA VAL A 109 -18.05 0.80 -21.19
C VAL A 109 -17.31 0.09 -20.07
N ALA A 110 -17.99 -0.85 -19.39
CA ALA A 110 -17.37 -1.68 -18.37
C ALA A 110 -18.19 -2.94 -18.08
N TYR A 111 -17.57 -3.87 -17.38
CA TYR A 111 -18.26 -4.88 -16.58
C TYR A 111 -18.12 -4.55 -15.10
N SER A 112 -19.23 -4.63 -14.35
CA SER A 112 -19.21 -4.69 -12.89
C SER A 112 -19.18 -6.15 -12.49
N LEU A 113 -18.13 -6.56 -11.78
CA LEU A 113 -17.95 -7.92 -11.27
C LEU A 113 -18.15 -7.92 -9.75
N GLN A 114 -19.07 -8.77 -9.29
CA GLN A 114 -19.30 -9.06 -7.88
C GLN A 114 -19.00 -10.53 -7.64
N GLY A 115 -18.32 -10.85 -6.55
CA GLY A 115 -18.04 -12.24 -6.17
C GLY A 115 -18.52 -12.54 -4.75
N SER A 116 -18.78 -13.80 -4.45
CA SER A 116 -19.29 -14.23 -3.13
C SER A 116 -18.32 -13.97 -1.97
N TYR A 117 -17.03 -13.80 -2.24
CA TYR A 117 -15.99 -13.49 -1.25
C TYR A 117 -15.51 -12.05 -1.31
N VAL A 118 -16.02 -11.25 -2.24
CA VAL A 118 -15.70 -9.85 -2.39
C VAL A 118 -17.00 -9.09 -2.22
N ASP A 119 -17.19 -8.49 -1.10
CA ASP A 119 -18.34 -7.63 -0.83
C ASP A 119 -18.32 -6.34 -1.67
N HIS A 120 -17.33 -6.21 -2.55
CA HIS A 120 -17.11 -5.02 -3.35
C HIS A 120 -17.34 -5.28 -4.82
N PHE A 121 -17.92 -4.27 -5.47
CA PHE A 121 -18.03 -4.24 -6.92
C PHE A 121 -16.67 -3.87 -7.53
N ARG A 122 -16.09 -4.82 -8.24
CA ARG A 122 -14.91 -4.57 -9.07
C ARG A 122 -15.37 -4.10 -10.45
N THR A 123 -14.95 -2.93 -10.87
CA THR A 123 -15.24 -2.41 -12.20
C THR A 123 -14.09 -2.71 -13.16
N ILE A 124 -14.39 -3.40 -14.25
CA ILE A 124 -13.46 -3.68 -15.35
C ILE A 124 -13.79 -2.73 -16.50
N TRP A 125 -13.01 -1.68 -16.67
CA TRP A 125 -13.23 -0.65 -17.68
C TRP A 125 -12.82 -1.13 -19.07
N LEU A 126 -13.68 -0.88 -20.08
CA LEU A 126 -13.48 -1.28 -21.48
C LEU A 126 -13.38 -0.09 -22.44
N ASP A 127 -13.37 1.11 -21.94
CA ASP A 127 -13.38 2.36 -22.70
C ASP A 127 -11.97 2.84 -23.12
N GLY A 128 -10.94 2.09 -22.78
CA GLY A 128 -9.54 2.40 -23.14
C GLY A 128 -8.88 3.45 -22.26
N ARG A 129 -9.49 3.77 -21.10
CA ARG A 129 -8.87 4.70 -20.15
C ARG A 129 -7.53 4.20 -19.65
N PRO A 130 -6.56 5.09 -19.38
CA PRO A 130 -5.30 4.71 -18.76
C PRO A 130 -5.51 4.28 -17.30
N HIS A 131 -4.56 3.51 -16.77
CA HIS A 131 -4.47 3.29 -15.32
C HIS A 131 -4.15 4.62 -14.62
N PRO A 132 -4.56 4.77 -13.34
CA PRO A 132 -4.22 5.93 -12.55
C PRO A 132 -2.70 6.13 -12.40
N SER A 133 -2.32 7.30 -11.92
CA SER A 133 -0.94 7.58 -11.52
C SER A 133 -0.51 6.66 -10.38
N ASP A 134 0.76 6.32 -10.32
CA ASP A 134 1.40 5.61 -9.19
C ASP A 134 1.24 6.30 -7.82
N LEU A 135 0.73 7.54 -7.81
CA LEU A 135 0.40 8.29 -6.59
C LEU A 135 -1.07 8.18 -6.18
N ALA A 136 -1.90 7.52 -6.98
CA ALA A 136 -3.31 7.34 -6.68
C ALA A 136 -3.53 6.31 -5.56
N PRO A 137 -4.64 6.40 -4.82
CA PRO A 137 -4.98 5.43 -3.79
C PRO A 137 -5.07 4.00 -4.33
N HIS A 138 -4.62 3.05 -3.53
CA HIS A 138 -4.79 1.62 -3.77
C HIS A 138 -6.09 1.14 -3.13
N SER A 139 -6.66 0.05 -3.66
CA SER A 139 -7.86 -0.58 -3.10
C SER A 139 -7.75 -2.10 -3.09
N TYR A 140 -8.60 -2.77 -2.30
CA TYR A 140 -8.64 -4.23 -2.29
C TYR A 140 -9.13 -4.84 -3.60
N THR A 141 -9.90 -4.11 -4.41
CA THR A 141 -10.32 -4.53 -5.76
C THR A 141 -9.36 -4.09 -6.87
N GLY A 142 -8.42 -3.21 -6.57
CA GLY A 142 -7.51 -2.62 -7.53
C GLY A 142 -8.21 -1.77 -8.59
N PHE A 143 -7.47 -1.32 -9.58
CA PHE A 143 -7.98 -0.64 -10.77
C PHE A 143 -7.81 -1.54 -11.99
N SER A 144 -8.93 -1.88 -12.66
CA SER A 144 -8.96 -2.87 -13.74
C SER A 144 -9.39 -2.26 -15.07
N THR A 145 -8.61 -2.54 -16.12
CA THR A 145 -8.98 -2.26 -17.52
C THR A 145 -8.97 -3.54 -18.32
N GLY A 146 -9.88 -3.65 -19.28
CA GLY A 146 -10.02 -4.83 -20.12
C GLY A 146 -9.96 -4.48 -21.62
N ALA A 147 -9.39 -5.39 -22.40
CA ALA A 147 -9.38 -5.32 -23.84
C ALA A 147 -9.71 -6.69 -24.45
N TRP A 148 -10.49 -6.70 -25.50
CA TRP A 148 -10.79 -7.92 -26.24
C TRP A 148 -9.66 -8.31 -27.17
N VAL A 149 -9.13 -9.50 -26.98
CA VAL A 149 -8.17 -10.14 -27.89
C VAL A 149 -8.87 -11.36 -28.51
N ARG A 150 -9.38 -11.21 -29.73
CA ARG A 150 -10.29 -12.19 -30.35
C ARG A 150 -11.52 -12.45 -29.43
N ASN A 151 -11.68 -13.67 -28.96
CA ASN A 151 -12.79 -14.11 -28.11
C ASN A 151 -12.47 -14.12 -26.61
N THR A 152 -11.35 -13.58 -26.20
CA THR A 152 -10.91 -13.54 -24.81
C THR A 152 -10.90 -12.08 -24.32
N LEU A 153 -11.54 -11.82 -23.21
CA LEU A 153 -11.36 -10.56 -22.51
C LEU A 153 -10.08 -10.65 -21.66
N VAL A 154 -9.08 -9.85 -22.00
CA VAL A 154 -7.84 -9.74 -21.23
C VAL A 154 -7.96 -8.53 -20.32
N VAL A 155 -7.86 -8.76 -19.02
CA VAL A 155 -8.00 -7.72 -17.99
C VAL A 155 -6.65 -7.52 -17.30
N LYS A 156 -6.23 -6.27 -17.16
CA LYS A 156 -5.06 -5.87 -16.39
C LYS A 156 -5.50 -5.11 -15.15
N THR A 157 -4.94 -5.46 -13.98
CA THR A 157 -5.23 -4.83 -12.69
C THR A 157 -3.96 -4.36 -12.02
N THR A 158 -4.00 -3.14 -11.51
CA THR A 158 -2.94 -2.47 -10.73
C THR A 158 -3.57 -1.76 -9.53
N HIS A 159 -2.80 -1.05 -8.71
CA HIS A 159 -3.27 -0.30 -7.54
C HIS A 159 -4.02 -1.20 -6.55
N MET A 160 -3.51 -2.41 -6.39
CA MET A 160 -4.01 -3.37 -5.41
C MET A 160 -3.33 -3.10 -4.07
N LYS A 161 -4.08 -3.21 -2.98
CA LYS A 161 -3.50 -3.15 -1.63
C LYS A 161 -2.67 -4.38 -1.33
N MET A 162 -1.72 -4.23 -0.40
CA MET A 162 -1.04 -5.37 0.20
C MET A 162 -2.07 -6.32 0.81
N GLY A 163 -1.81 -7.63 0.71
CA GLY A 163 -2.71 -8.65 1.20
C GLY A 163 -2.12 -10.04 1.09
N TYR A 164 -2.92 -10.99 0.67
CA TYR A 164 -2.52 -12.39 0.58
C TYR A 164 -3.06 -13.06 -0.69
N LEU A 165 -2.29 -14.01 -1.20
CA LEU A 165 -2.69 -14.90 -2.31
C LEU A 165 -3.58 -16.05 -1.81
N ASP A 166 -3.38 -16.42 -0.54
CA ASP A 166 -4.13 -17.46 0.14
C ASP A 166 -4.24 -17.18 1.65
N ARG A 167 -5.28 -17.72 2.29
CA ARG A 167 -5.58 -17.48 3.73
C ARG A 167 -4.61 -18.16 4.69
N ASN A 168 -3.61 -18.83 4.21
CA ASN A 168 -2.50 -19.39 4.98
C ASN A 168 -1.32 -18.43 5.15
N GLY A 169 -1.50 -17.14 4.81
CA GLY A 169 -0.48 -16.11 4.97
C GLY A 169 0.46 -15.91 3.77
N MET A 170 0.22 -16.58 2.63
CA MET A 170 0.99 -16.31 1.41
C MET A 170 0.80 -14.85 0.98
N PRO A 171 1.83 -14.00 1.03
CA PRO A 171 1.65 -12.57 0.87
C PRO A 171 1.51 -12.15 -0.60
N SER A 172 0.91 -10.98 -0.78
CA SER A 172 0.93 -10.22 -2.02
C SER A 172 1.23 -8.75 -1.69
N SER A 173 2.16 -8.14 -2.42
CA SER A 173 2.55 -6.74 -2.21
C SER A 173 1.68 -5.77 -3.02
N GLU A 174 1.69 -4.51 -2.63
CA GLU A 174 1.05 -3.42 -3.36
C GLU A 174 1.72 -3.12 -4.71
N LEU A 175 2.96 -3.59 -4.92
CA LEU A 175 3.68 -3.50 -6.19
C LEU A 175 3.27 -4.61 -7.16
N GLY A 176 2.41 -5.53 -6.72
CA GLY A 176 1.89 -6.61 -7.54
C GLY A 176 1.02 -6.11 -8.70
N THR A 177 1.00 -6.89 -9.77
CA THR A 177 0.08 -6.69 -10.91
C THR A 177 -0.61 -7.99 -11.25
N MET A 178 -1.85 -7.90 -11.72
CA MET A 178 -2.64 -9.07 -12.09
C MET A 178 -3.11 -8.95 -13.54
N THR A 179 -3.02 -10.06 -14.28
CA THR A 179 -3.57 -10.18 -15.62
C THR A 179 -4.50 -11.39 -15.66
N GLU A 180 -5.72 -11.19 -16.15
CA GLU A 180 -6.74 -12.23 -16.21
C GLU A 180 -7.23 -12.41 -17.63
N HIS A 181 -7.46 -13.66 -18.02
CA HIS A 181 -8.04 -14.05 -19.30
C HIS A 181 -9.40 -14.67 -19.06
N PHE A 182 -10.46 -13.97 -19.41
CA PHE A 182 -11.83 -14.47 -19.35
C PHE A 182 -12.19 -15.13 -20.67
N ILE A 183 -12.37 -16.46 -20.65
CA ILE A 183 -12.57 -17.31 -21.82
C ILE A 183 -13.91 -18.01 -21.68
N ARG A 184 -14.91 -17.60 -22.47
CA ARG A 184 -16.23 -18.20 -22.45
C ARG A 184 -16.40 -19.22 -23.58
N HIS A 185 -16.88 -20.42 -23.25
CA HIS A 185 -17.27 -21.46 -24.16
C HIS A 185 -18.70 -21.92 -23.85
N GLY A 186 -19.68 -21.37 -24.56
CA GLY A 186 -21.10 -21.65 -24.28
C GLY A 186 -21.47 -21.20 -22.88
N ASP A 187 -21.87 -22.16 -22.04
CA ASP A 187 -22.24 -21.92 -20.64
C ASP A 187 -21.09 -22.11 -19.66
N HIS A 188 -19.86 -22.26 -20.14
CA HIS A 188 -18.67 -22.37 -19.34
C HIS A 188 -17.82 -21.10 -19.47
N LEU A 189 -17.25 -20.65 -18.35
CA LEU A 189 -16.31 -19.53 -18.27
C LEU A 189 -15.07 -19.99 -17.52
N THR A 190 -13.92 -19.96 -18.18
CA THR A 190 -12.61 -20.15 -17.55
C THR A 190 -11.94 -18.81 -17.37
N VAL A 191 -11.49 -18.51 -16.16
CA VAL A 191 -10.66 -17.33 -15.84
C VAL A 191 -9.27 -17.81 -15.49
N VAL A 192 -8.29 -17.47 -16.35
CA VAL A 192 -6.87 -17.75 -16.07
C VAL A 192 -6.23 -16.48 -15.54
N THR A 193 -5.73 -16.54 -14.31
CA THR A 193 -5.15 -15.41 -13.59
C THR A 193 -3.64 -15.58 -13.47
N PHE A 194 -2.91 -14.53 -13.82
CA PHE A 194 -1.47 -14.39 -13.63
C PHE A 194 -1.22 -13.26 -12.65
N ILE A 195 -0.52 -13.54 -11.56
CA ILE A 195 -0.10 -12.55 -10.57
C ILE A 195 1.42 -12.44 -10.63
N HIS A 196 1.90 -11.23 -10.86
CA HIS A 196 3.31 -10.88 -10.80
C HIS A 196 3.52 -9.98 -9.58
N ASP A 197 4.43 -10.39 -8.70
CA ASP A 197 4.77 -9.64 -7.50
C ASP A 197 6.30 -9.57 -7.38
N PRO A 198 6.90 -8.39 -7.54
CA PRO A 198 8.36 -8.27 -7.54
C PRO A 198 9.00 -8.45 -6.15
N VAL A 199 8.20 -8.44 -5.08
CA VAL A 199 8.67 -8.56 -3.69
C VAL A 199 8.60 -10.02 -3.22
N PHE A 200 7.44 -10.64 -3.40
CA PHE A 200 7.14 -11.92 -2.75
C PHE A 200 7.17 -13.12 -3.67
N LEU A 201 7.31 -12.92 -4.99
CA LEU A 201 7.33 -14.02 -5.97
C LEU A 201 8.59 -13.99 -6.84
N ASP A 202 9.20 -15.16 -7.04
CA ASP A 202 10.32 -15.35 -7.98
C ASP A 202 9.85 -15.55 -9.43
N GLY A 203 8.56 -15.79 -9.62
CA GLY A 203 7.92 -15.98 -10.92
C GLY A 203 6.42 -15.72 -10.85
N PRO A 204 5.72 -15.77 -11.98
CA PRO A 204 4.28 -15.55 -11.98
C PRO A 204 3.55 -16.66 -11.21
N PHE A 205 2.66 -16.27 -10.31
CA PHE A 205 1.68 -17.18 -9.74
C PHE A 205 0.50 -17.30 -10.71
N VAL A 206 0.20 -18.54 -11.16
CA VAL A 206 -0.82 -18.79 -12.18
C VAL A 206 -1.90 -19.70 -11.62
N ARG A 207 -3.15 -19.29 -11.80
CA ARG A 207 -4.33 -20.09 -11.42
C ARG A 207 -5.40 -20.00 -12.50
N SER A 208 -6.16 -21.06 -12.66
CA SER A 208 -7.41 -21.08 -13.42
C SER A 208 -8.58 -21.34 -12.49
N THR A 209 -9.71 -20.71 -12.77
CA THR A 209 -10.98 -20.95 -12.10
C THR A 209 -12.04 -21.14 -13.16
N ASP A 210 -12.81 -22.24 -13.05
CA ASP A 210 -13.85 -22.56 -13.98
C ASP A 210 -15.23 -22.33 -13.36
N PHE A 211 -16.13 -21.82 -14.18
CA PHE A 211 -17.49 -21.48 -13.80
C PHE A 211 -18.47 -22.01 -14.83
N VAL A 212 -19.68 -22.29 -14.36
CA VAL A 212 -20.83 -22.63 -15.21
C VAL A 212 -21.89 -21.53 -15.05
N LEU A 213 -22.50 -21.14 -16.17
CA LEU A 213 -23.59 -20.17 -16.16
C LEU A 213 -24.75 -20.71 -15.30
N ASN A 214 -25.07 -20.00 -14.26
CA ASN A 214 -26.11 -20.35 -13.29
C ASN A 214 -27.35 -19.49 -13.51
N SER A 215 -28.35 -20.02 -14.20
CA SER A 215 -29.60 -19.31 -14.45
C SER A 215 -30.50 -19.17 -13.21
N ALA A 216 -30.19 -19.88 -12.12
CA ALA A 216 -31.00 -19.82 -10.90
C ALA A 216 -30.65 -18.65 -9.99
N GLY A 217 -29.57 -17.93 -10.28
CA GLY A 217 -29.11 -16.74 -9.57
C GLY A 217 -28.77 -17.00 -8.11
N ASN A 218 -27.51 -17.02 -7.73
CA ASN A 218 -27.08 -17.10 -6.33
C ASN A 218 -25.66 -16.58 -6.12
N ALA A 219 -25.25 -15.54 -6.85
CA ALA A 219 -24.08 -14.78 -6.47
C ALA A 219 -24.45 -13.83 -5.31
N GLY A 220 -25.10 -14.37 -4.29
CA GLY A 220 -25.40 -13.62 -3.08
C GLY A 220 -24.11 -13.22 -2.38
N ALA A 221 -24.02 -11.99 -1.91
CA ALA A 221 -23.01 -11.58 -0.97
C ALA A 221 -23.05 -12.53 0.24
N TRP A 222 -21.91 -13.04 0.65
CA TRP A 222 -21.78 -13.68 1.94
C TRP A 222 -21.90 -12.56 2.98
N GLY A 223 -22.80 -12.72 3.90
CA GLY A 223 -23.28 -11.83 4.91
C GLY A 223 -22.40 -10.63 5.28
N SER A 224 -23.07 -9.59 5.70
CA SER A 224 -22.42 -8.41 6.29
C SER A 224 -21.43 -8.84 7.37
N CYS A 225 -20.29 -8.21 7.41
CA CYS A 225 -19.38 -8.29 8.52
C CYS A 225 -20.11 -7.94 9.83
N GLY A 226 -19.90 -8.74 10.87
CA GLY A 226 -20.49 -8.53 12.19
C GLY A 226 -19.41 -8.34 13.27
N PRO A 227 -19.76 -7.71 14.38
CA PRO A 227 -18.84 -7.52 15.52
C PRO A 227 -18.43 -8.84 16.19
N ASP A 228 -19.04 -9.95 15.81
CA ASP A 228 -18.79 -11.31 16.28
C ASP A 228 -17.59 -11.99 15.59
N GLN A 229 -16.91 -11.29 14.69
CA GLN A 229 -15.68 -11.79 14.05
C GLN A 229 -14.40 -11.54 14.89
N ILE A 230 -14.53 -10.95 16.08
CA ILE A 230 -13.39 -10.79 16.99
C ILE A 230 -13.00 -12.17 17.53
N VAL A 231 -11.74 -12.51 17.37
CA VAL A 231 -11.19 -13.76 17.89
C VAL A 231 -11.06 -13.66 19.42
N ASP A 232 -11.65 -14.58 20.17
CA ASP A 232 -11.64 -14.57 21.65
C ASP A 232 -10.23 -14.44 22.24
N GLU A 233 -9.23 -14.97 21.58
CA GLU A 233 -7.81 -14.92 21.98
C GLU A 233 -7.24 -13.48 22.00
N LEU A 234 -7.93 -12.52 21.38
CA LEU A 234 -7.52 -11.12 21.31
C LEU A 234 -8.19 -10.23 22.36
N VAL A 235 -9.25 -10.71 23.02
CA VAL A 235 -10.08 -9.90 23.94
C VAL A 235 -9.26 -9.30 25.09
N ASP A 236 -8.28 -10.04 25.61
CA ASP A 236 -7.42 -9.61 26.73
C ASP A 236 -6.06 -9.04 26.27
N ARG A 237 -5.89 -8.78 24.99
CA ARG A 237 -4.64 -8.23 24.46
C ARG A 237 -4.63 -6.70 24.50
N PRO A 238 -3.47 -6.08 24.73
CA PRO A 238 -3.37 -4.62 24.74
C PRO A 238 -3.69 -4.03 23.35
N ALA A 239 -4.19 -2.80 23.35
CA ALA A 239 -4.41 -2.06 22.10
C ALA A 239 -3.14 -2.02 21.24
N GLY A 240 -3.27 -2.21 19.93
CA GLY A 240 -2.16 -2.28 19.01
C GLY A 240 -1.36 -3.58 19.06
N TYR A 241 -1.86 -4.63 19.73
CA TYR A 241 -1.29 -5.96 19.63
C TYR A 241 -1.48 -6.53 18.22
N VAL A 242 -0.40 -7.05 17.65
CA VAL A 242 -0.39 -7.68 16.32
C VAL A 242 -0.04 -9.15 16.50
N PRO A 243 -0.98 -10.07 16.25
CA PRO A 243 -0.68 -11.51 16.22
C PRO A 243 0.35 -11.83 15.14
N HIS A 244 1.41 -12.51 15.50
CA HIS A 244 2.43 -12.98 14.57
C HIS A 244 3.37 -14.00 15.22
N HIS A 245 4.02 -14.82 14.39
CA HIS A 245 5.02 -15.77 14.85
C HIS A 245 6.44 -15.18 14.72
N LEU A 246 7.26 -15.39 15.76
CA LEU A 246 8.69 -15.06 15.71
C LEU A 246 9.46 -16.11 14.91
N PRO A 247 10.57 -15.74 14.23
CA PRO A 247 11.41 -16.70 13.51
C PRO A 247 11.87 -17.85 14.39
N GLY A 248 11.71 -19.08 13.89
CA GLY A 248 12.07 -20.29 14.62
C GLY A 248 11.07 -20.73 15.69
N THR A 249 9.97 -20.02 15.87
CA THR A 249 8.82 -20.56 16.61
C THR A 249 8.04 -21.47 15.69
N VAL A 250 7.64 -22.63 16.19
CA VAL A 250 6.89 -23.60 15.40
C VAL A 250 5.40 -23.29 15.58
N ASP A 251 4.74 -22.92 14.50
CA ASP A 251 3.28 -22.92 14.46
C ASP A 251 2.79 -24.37 14.60
N PRO A 252 1.96 -24.70 15.60
CA PRO A 252 1.43 -26.05 15.79
C PRO A 252 0.64 -26.56 14.57
N GLY A 253 -0.07 -25.69 13.87
CA GLY A 253 -0.80 -26.04 12.65
C GLY A 253 0.13 -26.44 11.53
N ARG A 254 1.19 -25.66 11.30
CA ARG A 254 2.24 -25.97 10.32
C ARG A 254 2.97 -27.26 10.64
N GLU A 255 3.37 -27.47 11.90
CA GLU A 255 4.03 -28.71 12.30
C GLU A 255 3.14 -29.94 12.08
N THR A 256 1.87 -29.83 12.41
CA THR A 256 0.87 -30.87 12.19
C THR A 256 0.70 -31.15 10.70
N PHE A 257 0.60 -30.11 9.86
CA PHE A 257 0.52 -30.27 8.42
C PHE A 257 1.72 -31.01 7.84
N LEU A 258 2.93 -30.56 8.17
CA LEU A 258 4.16 -31.17 7.70
C LEU A 258 4.25 -32.66 8.08
N LYS A 259 3.90 -33.00 9.32
CA LYS A 259 3.89 -34.37 9.81
C LYS A 259 2.79 -35.22 9.15
N THR A 260 1.56 -34.70 9.10
CA THR A 260 0.40 -35.45 8.59
C THR A 260 0.49 -35.70 7.09
N ARG A 261 1.04 -34.74 6.36
CA ARG A 261 1.18 -34.81 4.89
C ARG A 261 2.52 -35.32 4.43
N ASN A 262 3.42 -35.61 5.36
CA ASN A 262 4.79 -36.02 5.05
C ASN A 262 5.51 -35.04 4.11
N VAL A 263 5.34 -33.74 4.35
CA VAL A 263 5.91 -32.67 3.54
C VAL A 263 7.26 -32.25 4.13
N PRO A 264 8.33 -32.26 3.34
CA PRO A 264 9.62 -31.71 3.78
C PRO A 264 9.52 -30.22 4.10
N LEU A 265 10.28 -29.73 5.07
CA LEU A 265 10.23 -28.32 5.47
C LEU A 265 10.53 -27.36 4.31
N GLU A 266 11.47 -27.71 3.44
CA GLU A 266 11.79 -26.95 2.25
C GLU A 266 10.61 -26.84 1.25
N ALA A 267 9.73 -27.86 1.22
CA ALA A 267 8.51 -27.80 0.41
C ALA A 267 7.48 -26.84 0.99
N ALA A 268 7.43 -26.74 2.31
CA ALA A 268 6.55 -25.78 2.98
C ALA A 268 6.94 -24.32 2.72
N HIS A 269 8.20 -24.04 2.37
CA HIS A 269 8.63 -22.71 1.96
C HIS A 269 8.14 -22.33 0.55
N GLY A 270 7.64 -23.28 -0.25
CA GLY A 270 7.28 -23.02 -1.64
C GLY A 270 8.50 -22.83 -2.53
N GLY A 271 8.41 -21.92 -3.47
CA GLY A 271 9.47 -21.62 -4.44
C GLY A 271 9.26 -22.30 -5.79
N SER A 272 9.89 -21.76 -6.83
CA SER A 272 9.70 -22.21 -8.21
C SER A 272 10.03 -23.70 -8.44
N ASN A 273 10.94 -24.25 -7.66
CA ASN A 273 11.31 -25.68 -7.74
C ASN A 273 10.14 -26.60 -7.36
N THR A 274 9.23 -26.14 -6.48
CA THR A 274 8.09 -26.96 -6.03
C THR A 274 6.99 -27.08 -7.10
N LEU A 275 7.10 -26.30 -8.18
CA LEU A 275 6.22 -26.40 -9.36
C LEU A 275 6.62 -27.55 -10.28
N LEU A 276 7.81 -28.13 -10.13
CA LEU A 276 8.31 -29.18 -11.04
C LEU A 276 7.63 -30.52 -10.75
N PRO A 277 7.24 -31.27 -11.80
CA PRO A 277 6.62 -32.60 -11.65
C PRO A 277 7.45 -33.56 -10.79
N GLU A 278 8.75 -33.50 -10.92
CA GLU A 278 9.69 -34.33 -10.15
C GLU A 278 9.58 -34.06 -8.64
N TYR A 279 9.32 -32.80 -8.28
CA TYR A 279 9.12 -32.43 -6.88
C TYR A 279 7.81 -32.99 -6.34
N SER A 280 6.72 -32.90 -7.12
CA SER A 280 5.42 -33.48 -6.75
C SER A 280 5.48 -34.99 -6.56
N LEU A 281 6.30 -35.72 -7.34
CA LEU A 281 6.51 -37.15 -7.18
C LEU A 281 7.21 -37.47 -5.86
N ARG A 282 8.17 -36.65 -5.44
CA ARG A 282 8.90 -36.80 -4.17
C ARG A 282 8.00 -36.63 -2.95
N LEU A 283 7.00 -35.76 -3.00
CA LEU A 283 6.04 -35.57 -1.91
C LEU A 283 5.14 -36.77 -1.69
N LYS A 284 5.02 -37.68 -2.67
CA LYS A 284 4.18 -38.88 -2.58
C LYS A 284 4.94 -40.08 -2.00
N GLU A 285 6.27 -40.00 -1.86
CA GLU A 285 7.04 -41.09 -1.28
C GLU A 285 6.89 -41.10 0.25
N PRO A 286 6.64 -42.26 0.89
CA PRO A 286 6.62 -42.35 2.35
C PRO A 286 7.96 -41.92 2.93
N SER A 287 7.94 -41.15 4.02
CA SER A 287 9.14 -40.71 4.70
C SER A 287 9.90 -41.92 5.31
N GLY A 288 10.90 -42.37 4.63
CA GLY A 288 11.77 -43.45 5.07
C GLY A 288 13.20 -43.32 4.55
N ASN A 289 13.43 -42.35 3.68
CA ASN A 289 14.74 -42.13 3.12
C ASN A 289 15.17 -40.68 3.32
N PRO A 290 16.02 -40.38 4.32
CA PRO A 290 16.68 -39.06 4.41
C PRO A 290 17.73 -38.99 3.30
N GLY A 291 17.30 -39.21 2.07
CA GLY A 291 18.13 -39.26 0.91
C GLY A 291 18.34 -37.88 0.32
N ARG A 292 19.55 -37.44 0.38
CA ARG A 292 20.16 -36.34 -0.36
C ARG A 292 19.50 -34.99 -0.15
N ALA A 293 20.06 -34.27 0.82
CA ALA A 293 20.11 -32.83 0.74
C ALA A 293 20.44 -32.44 -0.70
N MET A 294 19.48 -31.86 -1.40
CA MET A 294 19.80 -31.14 -2.61
C MET A 294 20.60 -29.91 -2.16
N ASN A 295 21.91 -29.97 -2.31
CA ASN A 295 22.77 -28.82 -2.48
C ASN A 295 22.42 -28.19 -3.85
N GLY A 296 21.18 -27.74 -3.97
CA GLY A 296 20.71 -26.84 -4.94
C GLY A 296 20.57 -25.52 -4.21
N GLY A 297 21.69 -24.88 -3.91
CA GLY A 297 21.70 -23.44 -3.86
C GLY A 297 21.15 -22.99 -5.19
N GLY A 298 19.84 -22.70 -5.24
CA GLY A 298 19.31 -21.83 -6.26
C GLY A 298 20.19 -20.58 -6.18
N PRO A 299 20.54 -19.93 -7.30
CA PRO A 299 21.33 -18.73 -7.24
C PRO A 299 20.61 -17.80 -6.27
N ALA A 300 21.25 -17.53 -5.13
CA ALA A 300 20.97 -16.30 -4.39
C ALA A 300 20.79 -15.24 -5.46
N CYS A 301 19.78 -14.40 -5.38
CA CYS A 301 19.51 -13.30 -6.31
C CYS A 301 20.85 -12.66 -6.71
N GLY A 302 21.50 -13.28 -7.66
CA GLY A 302 22.74 -12.85 -8.27
C GLY A 302 22.33 -12.02 -9.47
N GLY A 303 22.45 -10.74 -9.36
CA GLY A 303 22.36 -9.82 -10.47
C GLY A 303 20.98 -9.20 -10.67
N ASN A 304 20.82 -7.99 -10.17
CA ASN A 304 20.02 -6.90 -10.73
C ASN A 304 18.58 -7.22 -11.17
N ARG A 305 17.70 -7.56 -10.28
CA ARG A 305 16.25 -7.39 -10.47
C ARG A 305 15.43 -7.35 -9.19
N CYS A 306 15.92 -6.68 -8.15
CA CYS A 306 15.00 -5.95 -7.30
C CYS A 306 14.93 -4.56 -7.91
N VAL A 307 14.06 -4.37 -8.87
CA VAL A 307 13.73 -3.03 -9.36
C VAL A 307 12.83 -2.46 -8.29
N ALA A 308 13.43 -1.74 -7.34
CA ALA A 308 12.69 -0.73 -6.61
C ALA A 308 11.95 0.13 -7.65
N PRO A 309 10.71 0.54 -7.38
CA PRO A 309 10.02 1.44 -8.28
C PRO A 309 10.98 2.58 -8.63
N PRO A 310 10.98 3.08 -9.86
CA PRO A 310 11.91 4.11 -10.27
C PRO A 310 11.78 5.25 -9.26
N LYS A 311 12.83 5.49 -8.48
CA LYS A 311 12.92 6.68 -7.66
C LYS A 311 12.85 7.81 -8.68
N THR A 312 11.72 8.49 -8.73
CA THR A 312 11.62 9.73 -9.49
C THR A 312 12.77 10.60 -9.02
N ASP A 313 13.54 11.14 -9.94
CA ASP A 313 14.76 11.91 -9.64
C ASP A 313 14.49 13.26 -8.95
N GLY A 314 13.32 13.39 -8.32
CA GLY A 314 12.91 14.55 -7.53
C GLY A 314 12.76 15.84 -8.34
N SER A 315 12.75 15.77 -9.66
CA SER A 315 12.69 16.96 -10.51
C SER A 315 11.28 17.32 -10.99
N ASP A 316 10.34 16.37 -10.96
CA ASP A 316 8.96 16.59 -11.42
C ASP A 316 7.99 16.70 -10.25
N VAL A 317 7.61 17.95 -9.94
CA VAL A 317 6.51 18.23 -9.03
C VAL A 317 5.20 17.81 -9.70
N ARG A 318 4.45 16.91 -9.07
CA ARG A 318 3.16 16.41 -9.55
C ARG A 318 2.07 16.70 -8.53
N VAL A 319 0.87 17.01 -9.02
CA VAL A 319 -0.31 17.26 -8.20
C VAL A 319 -1.29 16.11 -8.38
N THR A 320 -1.72 15.54 -7.27
CA THR A 320 -2.75 14.49 -7.24
C THR A 320 -3.86 14.91 -6.26
N LYS A 321 -5.11 14.85 -6.69
CA LYS A 321 -6.22 15.11 -5.76
C LYS A 321 -6.30 13.97 -4.75
N ALA A 322 -6.31 14.30 -3.46
CA ALA A 322 -6.61 13.36 -2.40
C ALA A 322 -8.13 13.31 -2.18
N GLN A 323 -8.69 14.13 -1.29
CA GLN A 323 -10.11 14.14 -0.96
C GLN A 323 -10.59 15.55 -0.61
N GLY A 324 -11.88 15.81 -0.78
CA GLY A 324 -12.45 17.12 -0.46
C GLY A 324 -11.72 18.27 -1.16
N ARG A 325 -11.12 19.15 -0.38
CA ARG A 325 -10.35 20.33 -0.84
C ARG A 325 -8.83 20.09 -0.78
N VAL A 326 -8.37 18.86 -0.47
CA VAL A 326 -6.95 18.55 -0.25
C VAL A 326 -6.34 17.85 -1.46
N TYR A 327 -5.13 18.27 -1.81
CA TYR A 327 -4.28 17.77 -2.88
C TYR A 327 -2.92 17.35 -2.32
N LEU A 328 -2.35 16.29 -2.86
CA LEU A 328 -0.96 15.90 -2.69
C LEU A 328 -0.11 16.59 -3.75
N ILE A 329 0.94 17.29 -3.33
CA ILE A 329 2.04 17.79 -4.19
C ILE A 329 3.27 16.93 -3.86
N SER A 330 3.67 16.10 -4.79
CA SER A 330 4.84 15.20 -4.68
C SER A 330 6.02 15.69 -5.50
N GLY A 331 7.21 15.10 -5.30
CA GLY A 331 8.43 15.48 -6.02
C GLY A 331 9.14 16.70 -5.45
N ALA A 332 8.74 17.19 -4.28
CA ALA A 332 9.35 18.34 -3.61
C ALA A 332 10.46 17.96 -2.61
N GLY A 333 10.90 16.70 -2.59
CA GLY A 333 11.81 16.14 -1.60
C GLY A 333 11.10 15.50 -0.41
N GLY A 334 9.86 15.87 -0.19
CA GLY A 334 8.85 15.28 0.70
C GLY A 334 7.48 15.59 0.13
N ASN A 335 6.46 14.85 0.55
CA ASN A 335 5.08 15.13 0.21
C ASN A 335 4.61 16.41 0.91
N ILE A 336 3.88 17.25 0.15
CA ILE A 336 3.22 18.45 0.65
C ILE A 336 1.73 18.25 0.46
N ALA A 337 0.93 18.50 1.51
CA ALA A 337 -0.51 18.59 1.33
C ALA A 337 -0.91 20.05 1.10
N ALA A 338 -1.78 20.28 0.11
CA ALA A 338 -2.33 21.61 -0.19
C ALA A 338 -3.86 21.57 -0.07
N GLN A 339 -4.41 22.30 0.91
CA GLN A 339 -5.84 22.54 0.99
C GLN A 339 -6.15 23.87 0.29
N VAL A 340 -7.10 23.84 -0.64
CA VAL A 340 -7.49 24.99 -1.46
C VAL A 340 -8.93 25.39 -1.17
N GLY A 341 -9.17 26.65 -0.82
CA GLY A 341 -10.51 27.15 -0.54
C GLY A 341 -10.64 28.66 -0.67
N ASP A 342 -11.78 29.20 -0.23
CA ASP A 342 -12.15 30.59 -0.46
C ASP A 342 -11.27 31.58 0.32
N ASP A 343 -10.77 31.18 1.50
CA ASP A 343 -9.90 32.01 2.33
C ASP A 343 -8.45 31.99 1.82
N GLY A 344 -8.06 31.03 0.99
CA GLY A 344 -6.72 30.86 0.46
C GLY A 344 -6.24 29.43 0.53
N VAL A 345 -4.91 29.26 0.50
CA VAL A 345 -4.23 27.95 0.52
C VAL A 345 -3.60 27.72 1.88
N VAL A 346 -3.77 26.50 2.39
CA VAL A 346 -3.00 25.97 3.52
C VAL A 346 -2.09 24.88 2.98
N LEU A 347 -0.79 25.01 3.25
CA LEU A 347 0.19 23.97 2.96
C LEU A 347 0.56 23.24 4.25
N VAL A 348 0.68 21.92 4.19
CA VAL A 348 1.32 21.13 5.23
C VAL A 348 2.67 20.68 4.70
N ASN A 349 3.73 21.11 5.36
CA ASN A 349 5.12 21.07 4.93
C ASN A 349 5.42 21.95 3.70
N ALA A 350 6.70 22.12 3.41
CA ALA A 350 7.20 23.04 2.39
C ALA A 350 8.18 22.39 1.40
N GLY A 351 8.46 21.11 1.57
CA GLY A 351 9.45 20.40 0.77
C GLY A 351 10.90 20.83 1.09
N SER A 352 11.84 20.30 0.34
CA SER A 352 13.29 20.47 0.57
C SER A 352 13.84 21.85 0.21
N GLY A 353 13.03 22.75 -0.33
CA GLY A 353 13.46 24.07 -0.79
C GLY A 353 14.13 24.11 -2.17
N LYS A 354 14.56 22.97 -2.71
CA LYS A 354 15.27 22.91 -3.99
C LYS A 354 14.38 23.19 -5.22
N VAL A 355 13.09 22.93 -5.09
CA VAL A 355 12.09 23.02 -6.17
C VAL A 355 10.92 23.92 -5.81
N THR A 356 11.11 24.86 -4.89
CA THR A 356 10.03 25.70 -4.35
C THR A 356 9.27 26.47 -5.44
N GLU A 357 9.97 26.95 -6.49
CA GLU A 357 9.32 27.64 -7.61
C GLU A 357 8.35 26.70 -8.36
N LYS A 358 8.69 25.41 -8.50
CA LYS A 358 7.79 24.42 -9.10
C LYS A 358 6.60 24.14 -8.19
N VAL A 359 6.80 24.10 -6.86
CA VAL A 359 5.71 23.99 -5.88
C VAL A 359 4.78 25.20 -5.97
N LEU A 360 5.32 26.41 -6.05
CA LEU A 360 4.52 27.63 -6.24
C LEU A 360 3.74 27.60 -7.56
N ALA A 361 4.35 27.12 -8.65
CA ALA A 361 3.67 26.94 -9.92
C ALA A 361 2.50 25.94 -9.79
N ALA A 362 2.73 24.80 -9.16
CA ALA A 362 1.70 23.79 -8.91
C ALA A 362 0.53 24.34 -8.05
N VAL A 363 0.82 25.14 -7.02
CA VAL A 363 -0.22 25.81 -6.23
C VAL A 363 -1.02 26.81 -7.09
N ARG A 364 -0.34 27.58 -7.96
CA ARG A 364 -1.01 28.53 -8.86
C ARG A 364 -1.89 27.87 -9.94
N GLU A 365 -1.56 26.64 -10.35
CA GLU A 365 -2.44 25.84 -11.23
C GLU A 365 -3.74 25.44 -10.53
N LEU A 366 -3.72 25.27 -9.20
CA LEU A 366 -4.88 24.92 -8.42
C LEU A 366 -5.77 26.13 -8.11
N THR A 367 -5.17 27.32 -7.90
CA THR A 367 -5.90 28.52 -7.50
C THR A 367 -5.04 29.79 -7.63
N ASP A 368 -5.71 30.94 -7.79
CA ASP A 368 -5.12 32.29 -7.72
C ASP A 368 -5.08 32.86 -6.30
N LYS A 369 -5.66 32.15 -5.33
CA LYS A 369 -5.69 32.56 -3.93
C LYS A 369 -4.32 32.52 -3.27
N PRO A 370 -4.04 33.40 -2.31
CA PRO A 370 -2.75 33.41 -1.62
C PRO A 370 -2.57 32.24 -0.66
N ILE A 371 -1.32 31.81 -0.46
CA ILE A 371 -0.96 30.91 0.65
C ILE A 371 -1.16 31.69 1.96
N ARG A 372 -1.97 31.12 2.86
CA ARG A 372 -2.30 31.72 4.16
C ARG A 372 -1.48 31.17 5.29
N PHE A 373 -1.32 29.86 5.26
CA PHE A 373 -0.63 29.11 6.31
C PHE A 373 0.32 28.07 5.69
N VAL A 374 1.46 27.89 6.34
CA VAL A 374 2.33 26.72 6.19
C VAL A 374 2.38 26.04 7.56
N LEU A 375 1.97 24.77 7.62
CA LEU A 375 1.91 23.98 8.83
C LEU A 375 3.08 22.98 8.80
N ASP A 376 4.06 23.14 9.67
CA ASP A 376 5.21 22.23 9.71
C ASP A 376 4.94 21.06 10.64
N THR A 377 5.12 19.85 10.12
CA THR A 377 4.92 18.61 10.89
C THR A 377 6.19 18.19 11.63
N ALA A 378 7.36 18.60 11.19
CA ALA A 378 8.67 18.26 11.77
C ALA A 378 9.72 19.33 11.40
N ALA A 379 10.92 19.23 11.98
CA ALA A 379 12.01 20.20 11.78
C ALA A 379 12.93 19.88 10.60
N ASP A 380 12.70 18.77 9.89
CA ASP A 380 13.59 18.27 8.85
C ASP A 380 13.60 19.14 7.60
N ALA A 381 14.72 19.15 6.89
CA ALA A 381 14.88 19.97 5.69
C ALA A 381 13.87 19.63 4.58
N GLU A 382 13.41 18.39 4.52
CA GLU A 382 12.37 17.93 3.56
C GLU A 382 10.97 18.45 3.93
N ASN A 383 10.76 18.93 5.15
CA ASN A 383 9.49 19.51 5.62
C ASN A 383 9.49 21.05 5.55
N ILE A 384 10.60 21.70 5.93
CA ILE A 384 10.66 23.14 6.14
C ILE A 384 11.55 23.90 5.14
N GLY A 385 12.26 23.20 4.25
CA GLY A 385 13.25 23.82 3.37
C GLY A 385 12.69 24.90 2.46
N GLY A 386 11.43 24.80 2.06
CA GLY A 386 10.72 25.78 1.24
C GLY A 386 10.01 26.90 2.01
N ASN A 387 9.97 26.85 3.35
CA ASN A 387 9.16 27.75 4.19
C ASN A 387 9.33 29.22 3.87
N GLU A 388 10.57 29.72 3.82
CA GLU A 388 10.83 31.12 3.58
C GLU A 388 10.24 31.63 2.26
N SER A 389 10.46 30.89 1.18
CA SER A 389 9.99 31.27 -0.15
C SER A 389 8.48 31.15 -0.27
N LEU A 390 7.87 30.07 0.27
CA LEU A 390 6.41 29.88 0.27
C LEU A 390 5.72 30.93 1.15
N ALA A 391 6.27 31.23 2.32
CA ALA A 391 5.74 32.28 3.19
C ALA A 391 5.79 33.65 2.52
N LYS A 392 6.93 34.03 1.90
CA LYS A 392 7.06 35.31 1.18
C LYS A 392 6.10 35.44 0.00
N ALA A 393 5.79 34.34 -0.67
CA ALA A 393 4.83 34.32 -1.79
C ALA A 393 3.36 34.40 -1.32
N GLY A 394 3.10 34.21 -0.03
CA GLY A 394 1.78 34.19 0.57
C GLY A 394 1.38 35.51 1.23
N SER A 395 0.23 35.49 1.92
CA SER A 395 -0.30 36.62 2.67
C SER A 395 -1.16 36.14 3.83
N SER A 396 -0.83 36.47 5.06
CA SER A 396 -1.58 36.06 6.25
C SER A 396 -2.95 36.76 6.39
N GLY A 397 -3.20 37.82 5.67
CA GLY A 397 -4.47 38.58 5.62
C GLY A 397 -5.03 38.98 6.97
N GLY A 398 -5.02 40.26 7.29
CA GLY A 398 -5.59 40.82 8.53
C GLY A 398 -5.28 42.28 8.68
N ARG A 399 -6.04 43.01 9.51
CA ARG A 399 -5.68 44.38 9.91
C ARG A 399 -4.43 44.30 10.81
N GLY A 400 -3.28 44.68 10.30
CA GLY A 400 -1.97 44.56 10.98
C GLY A 400 -1.05 43.53 10.32
N GLN A 401 -1.12 43.39 9.01
CA GLN A 401 -0.47 42.36 8.18
C GLN A 401 1.03 42.23 8.52
N VAL A 402 1.39 41.02 9.00
CA VAL A 402 2.74 40.50 8.81
C VAL A 402 2.83 40.15 7.32
N ALA A 403 3.84 40.67 6.62
CA ALA A 403 4.05 40.33 5.22
C ALA A 403 4.31 38.81 5.09
N GLY A 404 3.52 38.12 4.25
CA GLY A 404 3.68 36.70 3.99
C GLY A 404 2.68 35.80 4.71
N ALA A 405 2.73 34.50 4.41
CA ALA A 405 1.95 33.47 5.09
C ALA A 405 2.47 33.22 6.51
N ALA A 406 1.58 32.81 7.42
CA ALA A 406 2.01 32.41 8.76
C ALA A 406 2.55 30.95 8.73
N ILE A 407 3.71 30.74 9.35
CA ILE A 407 4.30 29.41 9.54
C ILE A 407 3.94 28.94 10.95
N ILE A 408 3.24 27.81 11.06
CA ILE A 408 2.76 27.28 12.34
C ILE A 408 3.41 25.92 12.60
N ALA A 409 3.99 25.73 13.78
CA ALA A 409 4.59 24.47 14.19
C ALA A 409 4.49 24.24 15.71
N HIS A 410 4.72 23.01 16.16
CA HIS A 410 4.93 22.75 17.58
C HIS A 410 6.23 23.41 18.06
N GLU A 411 6.29 23.84 19.32
CA GLU A 411 7.49 24.48 19.88
C GLU A 411 8.74 23.59 19.82
N GLY A 412 8.56 22.25 19.75
CA GLY A 412 9.64 21.29 19.52
C GLY A 412 10.40 21.55 18.23
N VAL A 413 9.71 21.94 17.16
CA VAL A 413 10.32 22.34 15.88
C VAL A 413 11.19 23.57 16.07
N LEU A 414 10.69 24.60 16.74
CA LEU A 414 11.47 25.83 17.02
C LEU A 414 12.69 25.52 17.88
N ARG A 415 12.56 24.63 18.87
CA ARG A 415 13.71 24.23 19.72
C ARG A 415 14.77 23.50 18.90
N ALA A 416 14.36 22.59 17.97
CA ALA A 416 15.30 21.91 17.10
C ALA A 416 16.06 22.87 16.18
N LEU A 417 15.37 23.86 15.61
CA LEU A 417 15.96 24.89 14.74
C LEU A 417 16.90 25.85 15.50
N SER A 418 16.55 26.21 16.73
CA SER A 418 17.34 27.15 17.53
C SER A 418 18.61 26.54 18.15
N GLY A 419 18.82 25.23 18.04
CA GLY A 419 19.95 24.55 18.67
C GLY A 419 19.93 24.59 20.21
N ALA A 420 18.79 24.91 20.81
CA ALA A 420 18.62 25.04 22.25
C ALA A 420 18.64 23.66 22.93
N LYS A 421 19.82 23.33 23.47
CA LYS A 421 20.17 22.18 24.30
C LYS A 421 20.42 20.84 23.61
N GLY A 422 21.69 20.63 23.34
CA GLY A 422 22.35 19.33 23.25
C GLY A 422 22.30 18.70 21.87
N LYS A 423 23.46 18.65 21.23
CA LYS A 423 23.87 17.71 20.17
C LYS A 423 22.97 17.49 18.95
N SER A 424 21.93 18.26 18.71
CA SER A 424 21.38 18.36 17.38
C SER A 424 22.46 18.94 16.47
N VAL A 425 22.86 18.19 15.47
CA VAL A 425 23.60 18.77 14.33
C VAL A 425 22.77 19.99 13.94
N PRO A 426 23.35 21.22 13.90
CA PRO A 426 22.59 22.35 13.43
C PRO A 426 22.02 21.94 12.07
N LEU A 427 20.71 21.97 11.91
CA LEU A 427 20.12 21.92 10.58
C LEU A 427 20.84 23.02 9.81
N ALA A 428 21.68 22.65 8.86
CA ALA A 428 22.64 23.52 8.23
C ALA A 428 21.93 24.82 7.87
N ALA A 429 22.18 25.86 8.67
CA ALA A 429 21.77 27.24 8.46
C ALA A 429 20.42 27.43 7.76
N VAL A 430 19.35 26.92 8.35
CA VAL A 430 17.99 27.27 7.90
C VAL A 430 17.82 28.75 8.19
N SER A 431 17.48 29.54 7.17
CA SER A 431 17.34 31.00 7.34
C SER A 431 16.27 31.31 8.38
N ALA A 432 16.42 32.43 9.09
CA ALA A 432 15.41 32.86 10.07
C ALA A 432 14.02 33.05 9.45
N GLY A 433 13.95 33.31 8.15
CA GLY A 433 12.69 33.40 7.41
C GLY A 433 11.93 32.06 7.26
N SER A 434 12.60 30.94 7.51
CA SER A 434 11.99 29.60 7.50
C SER A 434 11.46 29.17 8.88
N TRP A 435 11.69 29.97 9.93
CA TRP A 435 11.29 29.58 11.28
C TRP A 435 9.78 29.79 11.50
N PRO A 436 9.14 28.97 12.37
CA PRO A 436 7.76 29.20 12.74
C PRO A 436 7.50 30.60 13.25
N THR A 437 6.51 31.27 12.70
CA THR A 437 6.04 32.59 13.18
C THR A 437 5.00 32.45 14.29
N ILE A 438 4.36 31.29 14.37
CA ILE A 438 3.41 30.92 15.42
C ILE A 438 3.78 29.52 15.92
N THR A 439 3.97 29.39 17.24
CA THR A 439 4.20 28.09 17.87
C THR A 439 3.08 27.73 18.85
N PHE A 440 2.88 26.43 19.08
CA PHE A 440 2.03 25.93 20.14
C PHE A 440 2.79 24.89 20.99
N ALA A 441 2.44 24.79 22.27
CA ALA A 441 3.10 23.92 23.25
C ALA A 441 2.21 22.79 23.76
N GLY A 442 0.92 22.81 23.44
CA GLY A 442 -0.05 21.81 23.87
C GLY A 442 -0.14 20.62 22.93
N GLU A 443 -0.98 19.66 23.31
CA GLU A 443 -1.21 18.45 22.52
C GLU A 443 -1.97 18.70 21.20
N LEU A 444 -2.75 19.80 21.15
CA LEU A 444 -3.63 20.13 20.03
C LEU A 444 -3.56 21.62 19.68
N LYS A 445 -3.56 21.92 18.40
CA LYS A 445 -3.74 23.24 17.84
C LYS A 445 -4.78 23.21 16.73
N ASP A 446 -5.85 24.00 16.86
CA ASP A 446 -6.85 24.21 15.81
C ASP A 446 -6.52 25.44 14.96
N VAL A 447 -6.71 25.30 13.64
CA VAL A 447 -6.69 26.38 12.65
C VAL A 447 -8.02 26.33 11.89
N GLN A 448 -8.81 27.40 12.00
CA GLN A 448 -10.11 27.49 11.30
C GLN A 448 -9.93 28.29 10.01
N THR A 449 -10.16 27.66 8.87
CA THR A 449 -10.08 28.32 7.55
C THR A 449 -10.76 27.47 6.49
N ASN A 450 -11.13 28.08 5.37
CA ASN A 450 -11.77 27.41 4.24
C ASN A 450 -13.04 26.61 4.63
N GLY A 451 -13.71 27.00 5.71
CA GLY A 451 -14.95 26.37 6.18
C GLY A 451 -14.74 25.05 6.94
N GLU A 452 -13.51 24.70 7.31
CA GLU A 452 -13.23 23.51 8.13
C GLU A 452 -12.22 23.77 9.24
N ALA A 453 -12.21 22.89 10.23
CA ALA A 453 -11.17 22.82 11.25
C ALA A 453 -9.99 21.99 10.75
N ILE A 454 -8.80 22.56 10.83
CA ILE A 454 -7.53 21.85 10.60
C ILE A 454 -6.88 21.66 11.97
N GLN A 455 -6.68 20.40 12.37
CA GLN A 455 -6.20 20.04 13.69
C GLN A 455 -4.76 19.53 13.60
N MET A 456 -3.86 20.15 14.37
CA MET A 456 -2.47 19.69 14.53
C MET A 456 -2.33 18.98 15.86
N PHE A 457 -2.03 17.66 15.85
CA PHE A 457 -1.84 16.84 17.04
C PHE A 457 -0.35 16.60 17.28
N HIS A 458 0.19 17.10 18.36
CA HIS A 458 1.59 16.83 18.74
C HIS A 458 1.79 15.35 19.05
N GLN A 459 2.86 14.78 18.53
CA GLN A 459 3.28 13.39 18.72
C GLN A 459 4.66 13.36 19.40
N PRO A 460 4.70 13.33 20.72
CA PRO A 460 5.98 13.38 21.44
C PRO A 460 6.80 12.12 21.17
N ALA A 461 8.09 12.31 20.95
CA ALA A 461 9.08 11.24 20.79
C ALA A 461 8.77 10.25 19.64
N ALA A 462 8.06 10.66 18.56
CA ALA A 462 7.83 9.82 17.38
C ALA A 462 9.09 9.75 16.51
N HIS A 463 9.15 10.42 15.35
CA HIS A 463 10.38 10.60 14.60
C HIS A 463 11.35 11.52 15.34
N GLY A 464 10.85 12.61 15.93
CA GLY A 464 11.53 13.58 16.78
C GLY A 464 10.61 14.16 17.86
N ALA A 465 11.08 15.15 18.61
CA ALA A 465 10.32 15.74 19.72
C ALA A 465 9.26 16.77 19.29
N GLY A 466 9.29 17.22 18.04
CA GLY A 466 8.42 18.27 17.54
C GLY A 466 7.36 17.81 16.55
N ASP A 467 7.22 16.50 16.35
CA ASP A 467 6.32 15.94 15.33
C ASP A 467 4.85 16.26 15.59
N ALA A 468 4.12 16.48 14.50
CA ALA A 468 2.68 16.69 14.55
C ALA A 468 1.98 16.00 13.39
N LEU A 469 0.80 15.42 13.66
CA LEU A 469 -0.18 15.01 12.66
C LEU A 469 -1.05 16.20 12.29
N VAL A 470 -1.51 16.29 11.07
CA VAL A 470 -2.46 17.32 10.64
C VAL A 470 -3.70 16.66 10.06
N LEU A 471 -4.86 16.89 10.68
CA LEU A 471 -6.16 16.37 10.24
C LEU A 471 -7.01 17.50 9.65
N PHE A 472 -7.40 17.38 8.40
CA PHE A 472 -8.41 18.20 7.73
C PHE A 472 -9.79 17.57 7.95
N ARG A 473 -10.53 18.06 8.95
CA ARG A 473 -11.77 17.40 9.41
C ARG A 473 -12.90 17.38 8.40
N GLY A 474 -13.05 18.42 7.60
CA GLY A 474 -14.10 18.48 6.59
C GLY A 474 -13.74 17.73 5.31
N SER A 475 -12.47 17.75 4.95
CA SER A 475 -11.93 17.02 3.80
C SER A 475 -11.60 15.57 4.11
N ASP A 476 -11.56 15.19 5.39
CA ASP A 476 -11.24 13.85 5.90
C ASP A 476 -9.90 13.31 5.38
N VAL A 477 -8.83 14.08 5.63
CA VAL A 477 -7.46 13.74 5.23
C VAL A 477 -6.51 13.96 6.41
N VAL A 478 -5.67 12.96 6.69
CA VAL A 478 -4.57 13.04 7.67
C VAL A 478 -3.23 13.16 6.95
N VAL A 479 -2.41 14.13 7.37
CA VAL A 479 -1.01 14.26 6.96
C VAL A 479 -0.12 13.82 8.10
N THR A 480 0.73 12.84 7.87
CA THR A 480 1.48 12.17 8.95
C THR A 480 2.87 12.76 9.20
N GLY A 481 3.35 13.65 8.32
CA GLY A 481 4.75 14.05 8.35
C GLY A 481 5.68 12.82 8.32
N ASN A 482 6.81 12.90 9.02
CA ASN A 482 7.84 11.87 9.01
C ASN A 482 7.50 10.60 9.84
N ILE A 483 6.29 10.52 10.40
CA ILE A 483 5.84 9.38 11.22
C ILE A 483 5.59 8.15 10.34
N VAL A 484 4.99 8.34 9.14
CA VAL A 484 4.76 7.29 8.16
C VAL A 484 5.43 7.65 6.84
N ASP A 485 6.10 6.69 6.24
CA ASP A 485 6.69 6.79 4.90
C ASP A 485 6.43 5.49 4.14
N PHE A 486 5.63 5.55 3.08
CA PHE A 486 5.25 4.36 2.32
C PHE A 486 6.37 3.83 1.41
N THR A 487 7.55 4.48 1.38
CA THR A 487 8.66 4.11 0.49
C THR A 487 9.93 3.69 1.20
N ARG A 488 10.00 3.88 2.52
CA ARG A 488 11.20 3.54 3.31
C ARG A 488 10.85 3.25 4.78
N TYR A 489 11.77 2.59 5.47
CA TYR A 489 11.70 2.50 6.94
C TYR A 489 11.74 3.89 7.57
N PRO A 490 10.97 4.11 8.65
CA PRO A 490 10.94 5.42 9.31
C PRO A 490 12.30 5.78 9.88
N VAL A 491 12.65 7.03 9.77
CA VAL A 491 13.82 7.58 10.47
C VAL A 491 13.47 7.74 11.95
N ILE A 492 14.35 7.30 12.84
CA ILE A 492 14.23 7.49 14.28
C ILE A 492 15.34 8.44 14.69
N ASP A 493 15.03 9.73 14.80
CA ASP A 493 16.01 10.73 15.20
C ASP A 493 16.15 10.78 16.73
N THR A 494 16.96 9.85 17.25
CA THR A 494 17.23 9.77 18.69
C THR A 494 17.96 11.02 19.23
N ALA A 495 18.65 11.77 18.38
CA ALA A 495 19.31 13.03 18.78
C ALA A 495 18.29 14.13 19.04
N GLN A 496 17.17 14.11 18.32
CA GLN A 496 16.04 15.02 18.53
C GLN A 496 14.95 14.43 19.43
N GLY A 497 15.20 13.31 20.10
CA GLY A 497 14.28 12.74 21.07
C GLY A 497 13.28 11.73 20.49
N GLY A 498 13.44 11.32 19.25
CA GLY A 498 12.66 10.24 18.63
C GLY A 498 12.96 8.88 19.26
N THR A 499 11.95 8.02 19.35
CA THR A 499 12.05 6.67 19.88
C THR A 499 11.20 5.68 19.07
N PHE A 500 11.57 4.43 19.07
CA PHE A 500 10.78 3.40 18.40
C PHE A 500 9.38 3.25 19.02
N THR A 501 9.31 3.31 20.36
CA THR A 501 8.04 3.24 21.10
C THR A 501 7.15 4.46 20.82
N GLY A 502 7.71 5.65 20.81
CA GLY A 502 6.96 6.86 20.48
C GLY A 502 6.45 6.85 19.04
N LEU A 503 7.26 6.35 18.10
CA LEU A 503 6.84 6.18 16.71
C LEU A 503 5.64 5.23 16.59
N LEU A 504 5.69 4.05 17.22
CA LEU A 504 4.56 3.12 17.24
C LEU A 504 3.31 3.72 17.89
N THR A 505 3.48 4.50 18.97
CA THR A 505 2.36 5.22 19.61
C THR A 505 1.73 6.20 18.64
N ALA A 506 2.54 6.94 17.89
CA ALA A 506 2.04 7.90 16.90
C ALA A 506 1.33 7.22 15.72
N VAL A 507 1.86 6.08 15.23
CA VAL A 507 1.21 5.30 14.17
C VAL A 507 -0.14 4.75 14.65
N ASN A 508 -0.23 4.21 15.87
CA ASN A 508 -1.51 3.80 16.44
C ASN A 508 -2.48 4.98 16.59
N ARG A 509 -1.97 6.18 16.95
CA ARG A 509 -2.81 7.39 17.02
C ARG A 509 -3.38 7.78 15.64
N ILE A 510 -2.66 7.54 14.55
CA ILE A 510 -3.19 7.75 13.20
C ILE A 510 -4.39 6.80 12.98
N ILE A 511 -4.24 5.51 13.28
CA ILE A 511 -5.32 4.52 13.17
C ILE A 511 -6.54 4.90 14.03
N ASP A 512 -6.33 5.43 15.24
CA ASP A 512 -7.42 5.85 16.13
C ASP A 512 -8.23 7.05 15.61
N ILE A 513 -7.62 7.91 14.76
CA ILE A 513 -8.28 9.12 14.24
C ILE A 513 -8.73 9.00 12.79
N THR A 514 -8.39 7.91 12.12
CA THR A 514 -8.84 7.58 10.77
C THR A 514 -10.09 6.72 10.81
N VAL A 515 -10.85 6.74 9.73
CA VAL A 515 -12.04 5.91 9.53
C VAL A 515 -11.79 5.04 8.31
N PRO A 516 -11.92 3.71 8.43
CA PRO A 516 -11.77 2.81 7.28
C PRO A 516 -12.73 3.14 6.15
N HIS A 517 -12.29 2.95 4.92
CA HIS A 517 -13.10 3.13 3.71
C HIS A 517 -14.43 2.35 3.76
N ASP A 518 -14.41 1.16 4.35
CA ASP A 518 -15.56 0.26 4.40
C ASP A 518 -16.60 0.66 5.45
N TRP A 519 -16.24 1.56 6.37
CA TRP A 519 -17.15 2.06 7.42
C TRP A 519 -17.80 3.39 7.05
N GLN A 520 -17.19 4.14 6.14
CA GLN A 520 -17.63 5.45 5.66
C GLN A 520 -17.27 5.62 4.20
N GLU A 521 -18.19 6.15 3.38
CA GLU A 521 -17.92 6.42 1.96
C GLU A 521 -16.67 7.31 1.80
N GLY A 522 -15.67 6.78 1.13
CA GLY A 522 -14.37 7.41 0.92
C GLY A 522 -13.35 7.16 2.04
N GLY A 523 -13.78 6.90 3.28
CA GLY A 523 -12.90 6.76 4.43
C GLY A 523 -12.00 7.97 4.67
N THR A 524 -11.08 7.89 5.64
CA THR A 524 -10.05 8.91 5.84
C THR A 524 -8.83 8.60 4.96
N LEU A 525 -8.44 9.52 4.08
CA LEU A 525 -7.21 9.38 3.30
C LEU A 525 -5.99 9.88 4.06
N VAL A 526 -4.84 9.30 3.75
CA VAL A 526 -3.57 9.55 4.44
C VAL A 526 -2.51 10.02 3.45
N ILE A 527 -1.90 11.17 3.75
CA ILE A 527 -0.72 11.67 3.05
C ILE A 527 0.50 11.46 3.95
N ALA A 528 1.32 10.48 3.61
CA ALA A 528 2.56 10.14 4.30
C ALA A 528 3.72 11.07 3.87
N ALA A 529 4.89 10.94 4.51
CA ALA A 529 6.09 11.71 4.15
C ALA A 529 6.47 11.54 2.68
N GLN A 530 6.34 10.32 2.15
CA GLN A 530 6.62 9.94 0.78
C GLN A 530 5.61 8.88 0.31
N GLY A 531 5.50 8.71 -0.99
CA GLY A 531 4.67 7.69 -1.61
C GLY A 531 3.31 8.21 -2.07
N HIS A 532 2.40 7.28 -2.31
CA HIS A 532 1.06 7.54 -2.82
C HIS A 532 0.12 8.09 -1.73
N VAL A 533 -1.08 8.49 -2.14
CA VAL A 533 -2.17 8.77 -1.19
C VAL A 533 -2.66 7.43 -0.66
N GLY A 534 -2.48 7.18 0.63
CA GLY A 534 -2.94 5.98 1.31
C GLY A 534 -4.25 6.18 2.07
N ASP A 535 -4.62 5.18 2.85
CA ASP A 535 -5.72 5.21 3.80
C ASP A 535 -5.34 4.48 5.11
N GLU A 536 -6.31 4.25 5.99
CA GLU A 536 -6.07 3.55 7.25
C GLU A 536 -5.45 2.17 7.07
N ALA A 537 -5.88 1.39 6.07
CA ALA A 537 -5.38 0.03 5.85
C ALA A 537 -3.87 0.02 5.52
N ASP A 538 -3.37 1.02 4.78
CA ASP A 538 -1.94 1.17 4.49
C ASP A 538 -1.15 1.49 5.77
N VAL A 539 -1.72 2.31 6.65
CA VAL A 539 -1.13 2.62 7.97
C VAL A 539 -1.14 1.39 8.88
N VAL A 540 -2.17 0.56 8.83
CA VAL A 540 -2.24 -0.72 9.57
C VAL A 540 -1.14 -1.67 9.13
N GLU A 541 -0.91 -1.83 7.81
CA GLU A 541 0.20 -2.65 7.30
C GLU A 541 1.57 -2.11 7.75
N TYR A 542 1.74 -0.79 7.73
CA TYR A 542 2.96 -0.13 8.21
C TYR A 542 3.18 -0.34 9.72
N ARG A 543 2.11 -0.23 10.55
CA ARG A 543 2.11 -0.51 11.97
C ARG A 543 2.50 -1.96 12.26
N ASP A 544 1.91 -2.89 11.53
CA ASP A 544 2.16 -4.32 11.70
C ASP A 544 3.61 -4.66 11.37
N MET A 545 4.15 -4.12 10.28
CA MET A 545 5.56 -4.24 9.94
C MET A 545 6.46 -3.76 11.10
N LEU A 546 6.22 -2.55 11.62
CA LEU A 546 7.01 -2.00 12.72
C LEU A 546 6.92 -2.86 13.98
N THR A 547 5.72 -3.35 14.30
CA THR A 547 5.49 -4.20 15.48
C THR A 547 6.25 -5.52 15.38
N ILE A 548 6.16 -6.19 14.24
CA ILE A 548 6.86 -7.47 13.97
C ILE A 548 8.37 -7.27 14.03
N VAL A 549 8.90 -6.22 13.41
CA VAL A 549 10.33 -5.90 13.44
C VAL A 549 10.79 -5.59 14.87
N ARG A 550 10.02 -4.80 15.63
CA ARG A 550 10.29 -4.54 17.05
C ARG A 550 10.42 -5.83 17.84
N ASP A 551 9.44 -6.71 17.73
CA ASP A 551 9.37 -7.92 18.55
C ASP A 551 10.50 -8.90 18.20
N ARG A 552 10.88 -8.99 16.94
CA ARG A 552 12.07 -9.74 16.50
C ARG A 552 13.36 -9.18 17.07
N ILE A 553 13.57 -7.86 16.99
CA ILE A 553 14.77 -7.23 17.55
C ILE A 553 14.81 -7.41 19.08
N GLN A 554 13.67 -7.26 19.77
CA GLN A 554 13.59 -7.52 21.20
C GLN A 554 13.88 -8.95 21.58
N ASP A 555 13.41 -9.93 20.81
CA ASP A 555 13.71 -11.35 21.01
C ASP A 555 15.22 -11.62 20.88
N LEU A 556 15.86 -11.07 19.85
CA LEU A 556 17.31 -11.19 19.65
C LEU A 556 18.10 -10.49 20.77
N ILE A 557 17.65 -9.33 21.26
CA ILE A 557 18.25 -8.66 22.43
C ILE A 557 18.11 -9.53 23.68
N LYS A 558 16.95 -10.13 23.94
CA LYS A 558 16.73 -11.06 25.07
C LYS A 558 17.64 -12.30 25.00
N LYS A 559 17.97 -12.76 23.79
CA LYS A 559 18.93 -13.83 23.53
C LYS A 559 20.40 -13.39 23.69
N GLY A 560 20.65 -12.12 24.05
CA GLY A 560 21.99 -11.57 24.30
C GLY A 560 22.79 -11.25 23.04
N MET A 561 22.14 -11.13 21.88
CA MET A 561 22.83 -10.85 20.63
C MET A 561 23.36 -9.42 20.55
N THR A 562 24.56 -9.26 19.97
CA THR A 562 25.15 -7.95 19.66
C THR A 562 24.46 -7.31 18.48
N LEU A 563 24.68 -6.01 18.24
CA LEU A 563 24.14 -5.29 17.09
C LEU A 563 24.50 -5.98 15.77
N GLU A 564 25.76 -6.39 15.61
CA GLU A 564 26.25 -7.06 14.40
C GLU A 564 25.53 -8.40 14.18
N GLN A 565 25.27 -9.14 15.26
CA GLN A 565 24.52 -10.40 15.18
C GLN A 565 23.04 -10.16 14.84
N VAL A 566 22.43 -9.10 15.37
CA VAL A 566 21.06 -8.72 15.04
C VAL A 566 20.95 -8.28 13.57
N GLN A 567 21.90 -7.48 13.09
CA GLN A 567 21.96 -7.10 11.66
C GLN A 567 22.14 -8.32 10.75
N ALA A 568 23.02 -9.26 11.14
CA ALA A 568 23.22 -10.51 10.40
C ALA A 568 21.97 -11.42 10.37
N ALA A 569 21.14 -11.37 11.42
CA ALA A 569 19.87 -12.10 11.48
C ALA A 569 18.80 -11.53 10.55
N ARG A 570 18.98 -10.33 10.00
CA ARG A 570 18.11 -9.67 9.02
C ARG A 570 16.64 -9.60 9.47
N PRO A 571 16.32 -8.95 10.62
CA PRO A 571 14.96 -8.96 11.19
C PRO A 571 13.90 -8.25 10.32
N THR A 572 14.32 -7.52 9.30
CA THR A 572 13.50 -6.72 8.39
C THR A 572 13.31 -7.36 7.01
N PHE A 573 13.95 -8.48 6.74
CA PHE A 573 14.24 -8.99 5.40
C PHE A 573 13.03 -9.02 4.44
N GLU A 574 11.90 -9.53 4.88
CA GLU A 574 10.70 -9.63 4.04
C GLU A 574 10.07 -8.28 3.68
N TYR A 575 10.42 -7.24 4.41
CA TYR A 575 9.96 -5.87 4.17
C TYR A 575 10.97 -5.02 3.37
N ASP A 576 12.21 -5.53 3.22
CA ASP A 576 13.29 -4.77 2.56
C ASP A 576 12.98 -4.46 1.09
N GLY A 577 12.16 -5.28 0.42
CA GLY A 577 11.71 -5.03 -0.96
C GLY A 577 10.77 -3.82 -1.10
N LEU A 578 10.08 -3.45 -0.02
CA LEU A 578 9.17 -2.30 0.03
C LEU A 578 9.84 -1.06 0.64
N TYR A 579 10.49 -1.23 1.79
CA TYR A 579 10.97 -0.13 2.63
C TYR A 579 12.47 -0.05 2.74
N GLY A 580 13.21 -1.06 2.26
CA GLY A 580 14.64 -1.17 2.46
C GLY A 580 15.49 -0.32 1.53
N ALA A 581 16.66 0.09 2.01
CA ALA A 581 17.68 0.75 1.21
C ALA A 581 19.08 0.27 1.64
N THR A 582 19.93 -0.02 0.66
CA THR A 582 21.33 -0.41 0.89
C THR A 582 22.28 0.79 0.82
N THR A 583 21.84 1.90 0.26
CA THR A 583 22.62 3.13 0.06
C THR A 583 21.75 4.35 0.34
N GLY A 584 22.37 5.51 0.50
CA GLY A 584 21.68 6.78 0.73
C GLY A 584 21.78 7.25 2.17
N PRO A 585 21.03 8.31 2.53
CA PRO A 585 21.14 8.94 3.84
C PRO A 585 20.53 8.12 4.99
N TRP A 586 19.63 7.18 4.67
CA TRP A 586 19.00 6.27 5.61
C TRP A 586 18.91 4.87 5.00
N THR A 587 19.61 3.91 5.60
CA THR A 587 19.67 2.53 5.11
C THR A 587 18.96 1.58 6.06
N THR A 588 18.60 0.38 5.59
CA THR A 588 18.06 -0.71 6.43
C THR A 588 18.94 -0.98 7.64
N THR A 589 20.27 -1.00 7.46
CA THR A 589 21.21 -1.21 8.56
C THR A 589 21.14 -0.11 9.61
N MET A 590 21.00 1.17 9.20
CA MET A 590 20.84 2.31 10.11
C MET A 590 19.51 2.24 10.87
N PHE A 591 18.44 1.82 10.21
CA PHE A 591 17.14 1.61 10.86
C PHE A 591 17.22 0.52 11.93
N VAL A 592 17.81 -0.64 11.61
CA VAL A 592 17.99 -1.75 12.57
C VAL A 592 18.87 -1.30 13.75
N GLU A 593 19.92 -0.53 13.49
CA GLU A 593 20.80 0.02 14.55
C GLU A 593 20.04 0.96 15.48
N ALA A 594 19.28 1.93 14.92
CA ALA A 594 18.49 2.86 15.71
C ALA A 594 17.45 2.13 16.57
N ALA A 595 16.73 1.17 15.97
CA ALA A 595 15.76 0.33 16.68
C ALA A 595 16.42 -0.50 17.80
N TYR A 596 17.52 -1.18 17.51
CA TYR A 596 18.27 -1.96 18.50
C TYR A 596 18.73 -1.12 19.69
N ASN A 597 19.34 0.04 19.42
CA ASN A 597 19.88 0.91 20.46
C ASN A 597 18.76 1.49 21.34
N ASP A 598 17.61 1.85 20.77
CA ASP A 598 16.46 2.37 21.51
C ASP A 598 15.81 1.27 22.36
N LEU A 599 15.49 0.12 21.77
CA LEU A 599 14.83 -1.01 22.45
C LEU A 599 15.70 -1.59 23.57
N ARG A 600 17.02 -1.62 23.39
CA ARG A 600 17.97 -2.05 24.43
C ARG A 600 17.97 -1.08 25.63
N ARG A 601 17.90 0.23 25.39
CA ARG A 601 17.81 1.23 26.47
C ARG A 601 16.51 1.11 27.23
N ALA A 602 15.39 0.94 26.53
CA ALA A 602 14.07 0.75 27.14
C ALA A 602 14.01 -0.49 28.02
N GLY A 603 14.60 -1.62 27.58
CA GLY A 603 14.67 -2.88 28.36
C GLY A 603 15.51 -2.78 29.64
N VAL A 604 16.53 -1.90 29.67
CA VAL A 604 17.35 -1.63 30.85
C VAL A 604 16.63 -0.72 31.85
N SER A 605 15.68 0.10 31.36
CA SER A 605 14.91 1.08 32.14
C SER A 605 13.56 0.56 32.65
N GLY A 606 13.24 -0.73 32.43
CA GLY A 606 12.01 -1.35 32.90
C GLY A 606 11.82 -1.21 34.41
N PRO A 607 10.59 -1.11 34.94
CA PRO A 607 10.35 -0.85 36.34
C PRO A 607 11.05 -1.94 37.17
N ARG A 608 11.99 -1.54 38.03
CA ARG A 608 12.47 -2.41 39.11
C ARG A 608 11.24 -2.66 39.99
N VAL A 609 10.65 -3.85 39.85
CA VAL A 609 9.67 -4.34 40.81
C VAL A 609 10.38 -4.32 42.16
N ARG A 610 9.94 -3.40 43.03
CA ARG A 610 10.31 -3.38 44.44
C ARG A 610 9.45 -4.40 45.19
#